data_8a6b47eb656e05609527f786aba5b599
#
_entry.id   8a6b47eb656e05609527f786aba5b599
#
_cell.length_a   1.000
_cell.length_b   1.000
_cell.length_c   1.000
_cell.angle_alpha   90.00
_cell.angle_beta   90.00
_cell.angle_gamma   90.00
#
_symmetry.space_group_name_H-M   'P 1'
#
loop_
_entity.id
_entity.type
_entity.pdbx_description
1 polymer ?
#
loop_
_entity_poly.entity_id
_entity_poly.type
_entity_poly.pdbx_seq_one_letter_code
_entity_poly.pdbx_strand_id
1 'polypeptide(L)'
;MSRIALLIIAALSLAPALAHDHGEGSWMNQMSLVDPVSKQWCCDSRDCEPVPAGGVLERDDGVLVIETGEVIGHERIIWRAPDGRWWRCRNLAGENVGKTRCLIGPPRGM
;
A
#
# COMPACT_ATOMS: atom_id res chain seq x y z
N MET A 1 -23.85 -48.09 14.28
CA MET A 1 -23.65 -47.65 14.33
C MET A 1 -23.00 -46.61 14.23
N SER A 2 -22.94 -46.10 14.09
CA SER A 2 -22.48 -45.31 14.02
C SER A 2 -21.76 -44.46 13.71
N ARG A 3 -21.60 -44.12 13.59
CA ARG A 3 -21.03 -43.54 13.43
C ARG A 3 -20.63 -42.49 13.03
N ILE A 4 -20.68 -41.93 12.91
CA ILE A 4 -20.45 -41.10 12.53
C ILE A 4 -19.87 -40.06 12.49
N ALA A 5 -19.71 -39.64 12.66
CA ALA A 5 -19.33 -38.79 12.76
C ALA A 5 -18.66 -37.92 12.35
N LEU A 6 -18.55 -37.61 12.15
CA LEU A 6 -18.06 -36.95 11.99
C LEU A 6 -17.67 -35.95 11.60
N LEU A 7 -17.63 -35.55 11.44
CA LEU A 7 -17.37 -34.79 11.11
C LEU A 7 -16.99 -33.73 10.93
N ILE A 8 -16.87 -33.27 10.99
CA ILE A 8 -16.72 -32.40 10.90
C ILE A 8 -16.10 -31.45 10.71
N ILE A 9 -15.89 -31.10 10.66
CA ILE A 9 -15.53 -30.29 10.61
C ILE A 9 -14.94 -29.42 10.16
N ALA A 10 -14.80 -29.08 10.01
CA ALA A 10 -14.41 -28.39 9.64
C ALA A 10 -14.07 -27.35 9.35
N ALA A 11 -14.03 -26.95 9.27
CA ALA A 11 -13.91 -26.12 8.95
C ALA A 11 -13.42 -25.08 9.03
N LEU A 12 -13.31 -24.63 9.14
CA LEU A 12 -13.13 -23.71 9.30
C LEU A 12 -12.26 -22.91 8.90
N SER A 13 -11.93 -22.62 8.69
CA SER A 13 -11.22 -21.99 8.36
C SER A 13 -11.23 -20.90 7.82
N LEU A 14 -11.31 -20.41 7.66
CA LEU A 14 -11.44 -19.52 7.10
C LEU A 14 -10.96 -18.40 7.28
N ALA A 15 -10.87 -18.03 7.46
CA ALA A 15 -10.59 -17.04 7.81
C ALA A 15 -9.82 -16.16 7.34
N PRO A 16 -9.44 -16.08 7.27
CA PRO A 16 -8.61 -15.42 7.04
C PRO A 16 -8.45 -14.33 6.37
N ALA A 17 -8.82 -14.29 5.93
CA ALA A 17 -8.76 -13.39 5.17
C ALA A 17 -8.39 -12.17 5.58
N LEU A 18 -8.66 -11.83 6.29
CA LEU A 18 -8.56 -10.69 6.67
C LEU A 18 -7.38 -10.20 6.90
N ALA A 19 -6.81 -10.65 7.27
CA ALA A 19 -5.74 -10.15 7.71
C ALA A 19 -4.92 -9.62 6.77
N HIS A 20 -5.31 -9.69 5.82
CA HIS A 20 -4.52 -9.45 4.89
C HIS A 20 -3.62 -8.41 4.97
N ASP A 21 -3.85 -7.51 5.05
CA ASP A 21 -2.97 -6.53 4.84
C ASP A 21 -2.13 -6.24 5.93
N HIS A 22 -2.38 -6.69 7.03
CA HIS A 22 -1.63 -6.24 8.07
C HIS A 22 -0.23 -6.65 8.07
N GLY A 23 0.12 -7.77 7.60
CA GLY A 23 1.50 -8.19 7.60
C GLY A 23 2.31 -7.43 6.61
N GLU A 24 1.78 -7.21 5.46
CA GLU A 24 2.57 -6.64 4.40
C GLU A 24 2.93 -5.21 4.62
N GLY A 25 2.01 -4.43 5.06
CA GLY A 25 2.26 -3.01 5.18
C GLY A 25 2.56 -2.54 6.58
N SER A 26 2.71 -3.45 7.51
CA SER A 26 2.83 -3.04 8.90
C SER A 26 4.07 -2.20 9.18
N TRP A 27 5.10 -2.28 8.33
CA TRP A 27 6.28 -1.46 8.51
C TRP A 27 5.94 0.03 8.50
N MET A 28 4.87 0.41 7.81
CA MET A 28 4.51 1.82 7.74
C MET A 28 4.08 2.36 9.10
N ASN A 29 3.53 1.51 9.93
CA ASN A 29 3.04 1.97 11.22
C ASN A 29 4.17 2.33 12.17
N GLN A 30 5.38 1.92 11.84
CA GLN A 30 6.53 2.23 12.66
C GLN A 30 7.34 3.38 12.12
N MET A 31 6.89 3.98 11.03
CA MET A 31 7.56 5.11 10.45
C MET A 31 6.59 6.28 10.40
N SER A 32 7.11 7.47 10.58
CA SER A 32 6.28 8.66 10.43
C SER A 32 6.46 9.17 9.02
N LEU A 33 5.73 8.58 8.11
CA LEU A 33 5.88 8.92 6.71
C LEU A 33 5.11 10.18 6.36
N VAL A 34 5.78 11.09 5.71
CA VAL A 34 5.22 12.40 5.38
C VAL A 34 5.63 12.71 3.95
N ASP A 35 4.69 13.23 3.17
CA ASP A 35 5.01 13.68 1.82
C ASP A 35 6.07 14.77 1.94
N PRO A 36 7.21 14.65 1.25
CA PRO A 36 8.30 15.60 1.43
C PRO A 36 7.95 17.02 1.05
N VAL A 37 7.01 17.21 0.16
CA VAL A 37 6.67 18.54 -0.33
C VAL A 37 5.49 19.11 0.43
N SER A 38 4.37 18.37 0.47
CA SER A 38 3.17 18.90 1.11
C SER A 38 3.22 18.82 2.62
N LYS A 39 4.09 17.97 3.15
CA LYS A 39 4.20 17.72 4.58
C LYS A 39 2.97 17.03 5.16
N GLN A 40 2.12 16.51 4.31
CA GLN A 40 0.97 15.75 4.78
C GLN A 40 1.39 14.39 5.25
N TRP A 41 0.80 13.95 6.34
CA TRP A 41 1.05 12.63 6.87
C TRP A 41 0.43 11.59 5.95
N CYS A 42 1.14 10.51 5.69
CA CYS A 42 0.67 9.49 4.77
C CYS A 42 -0.36 8.55 5.38
N CYS A 43 -0.55 8.66 6.68
CA CYS A 43 -1.48 7.81 7.42
C CYS A 43 -0.85 6.45 7.69
N ASP A 44 -1.67 5.48 7.98
CA ASP A 44 -1.12 4.19 8.35
C ASP A 44 -1.35 3.20 7.24
N SER A 45 -0.98 1.97 7.49
CA SER A 45 -1.02 0.94 6.45
C SER A 45 -2.42 0.67 5.90
N ARG A 46 -3.46 1.08 6.62
CA ARG A 46 -4.80 0.84 6.12
C ARG A 46 -5.19 1.74 4.97
N ASP A 47 -4.52 2.87 4.86
CA ASP A 47 -4.82 3.82 3.80
C ASP A 47 -3.92 3.65 2.59
N CYS A 48 -3.02 2.70 2.65
CA CYS A 48 -2.02 2.50 1.61
C CYS A 48 -2.11 1.09 1.07
N GLU A 49 -1.79 0.94 -0.20
CA GLU A 49 -1.82 -0.35 -0.87
C GLU A 49 -0.58 -0.54 -1.68
N PRO A 50 -0.11 -1.77 -1.83
CA PRO A 50 0.98 -1.99 -2.76
C PRO A 50 0.50 -1.74 -4.18
N VAL A 51 1.35 -1.14 -4.97
CA VAL A 51 1.03 -0.88 -6.37
C VAL A 51 1.32 -2.17 -7.14
N PRO A 52 0.39 -2.62 -7.96
CA PRO A 52 0.63 -3.85 -8.72
C PRO A 52 1.80 -3.70 -9.67
N ALA A 53 2.38 -4.81 -10.06
CA ALA A 53 3.48 -4.79 -11.02
C ALA A 53 3.02 -4.05 -12.27
N GLY A 54 3.86 -3.15 -12.73
CA GLY A 54 3.49 -2.33 -13.88
C GLY A 54 2.59 -1.16 -13.55
N GLY A 55 2.26 -0.96 -12.29
CA GLY A 55 1.33 0.12 -11.92
C GLY A 55 1.97 1.49 -11.80
N VAL A 56 3.28 1.57 -11.82
CA VAL A 56 3.97 2.84 -11.88
C VAL A 56 4.99 2.79 -12.99
N LEU A 57 5.28 3.94 -13.58
CA LEU A 57 6.27 4.04 -14.61
C LEU A 57 7.16 5.23 -14.29
N GLU A 58 8.45 4.99 -14.11
CA GLU A 58 9.38 6.07 -13.81
C GLU A 58 9.72 6.80 -15.09
N ARG A 59 9.65 8.12 -15.03
CA ARG A 59 9.87 8.98 -16.17
C ARG A 59 10.78 10.11 -15.74
N ASP A 60 11.23 10.90 -16.71
CA ASP A 60 12.07 12.03 -16.40
C ASP A 60 11.36 13.07 -15.55
N ASP A 61 10.06 13.24 -15.77
CA ASP A 61 9.30 14.26 -15.06
C ASP A 61 8.67 13.75 -13.77
N GLY A 62 8.86 12.50 -13.42
CA GLY A 62 8.29 11.95 -12.19
C GLY A 62 7.89 10.51 -12.38
N VAL A 63 6.98 10.06 -11.56
CA VAL A 63 6.50 8.69 -11.61
C VAL A 63 5.02 8.75 -12.01
N LEU A 64 4.69 8.10 -13.10
CA LEU A 64 3.32 8.03 -13.56
C LEU A 64 2.61 6.90 -12.81
N VAL A 65 1.50 7.24 -12.16
CA VAL A 65 0.66 6.25 -11.50
C VAL A 65 -0.38 5.84 -12.53
N ILE A 66 -0.29 4.63 -13.00
CA ILE A 66 -1.13 4.19 -14.12
C ILE A 66 -2.61 4.27 -13.77
N GLU A 67 -2.96 3.85 -12.57
CA GLU A 67 -4.36 3.80 -12.18
C GLU A 67 -5.05 5.15 -12.26
N THR A 68 -4.38 6.21 -11.89
CA THR A 68 -4.99 7.53 -11.83
C THR A 68 -4.54 8.46 -12.93
N GLY A 69 -3.45 8.12 -13.60
CA GLY A 69 -2.87 9.03 -14.60
C GLY A 69 -2.07 10.16 -13.99
N GLU A 70 -1.89 10.16 -12.67
CA GLU A 70 -1.12 11.22 -12.04
C GLU A 70 0.36 11.04 -12.29
N VAL A 71 1.05 12.15 -12.45
CA VAL A 71 2.51 12.15 -12.48
C VAL A 71 2.98 12.78 -11.19
N ILE A 72 3.64 11.98 -10.36
CA ILE A 72 4.10 12.43 -9.05
C ILE A 72 5.56 12.83 -9.21
N GLY A 73 5.87 14.09 -8.95
CA GLY A 73 7.23 14.55 -9.11
C GLY A 73 8.19 13.79 -8.22
N HIS A 74 9.44 13.65 -8.67
CA HIS A 74 10.43 12.87 -7.94
C HIS A 74 10.64 13.40 -6.53
N GLU A 75 10.47 14.70 -6.33
CA GLU A 75 10.69 15.29 -5.03
C GLU A 75 9.63 14.90 -4.03
N ARG A 76 8.51 14.35 -4.49
CA ARG A 76 7.46 13.89 -3.59
C ARG A 76 7.58 12.43 -3.24
N ILE A 77 8.46 11.70 -3.90
CA ILE A 77 8.56 10.26 -3.67
C ILE A 77 9.28 10.00 -2.35
N ILE A 78 8.76 9.09 -1.58
CA ILE A 78 9.40 8.66 -0.34
C ILE A 78 10.12 7.36 -0.63
N TRP A 79 11.45 7.41 -0.74
CA TRP A 79 12.23 6.25 -1.16
C TRP A 79 12.62 5.39 0.03
N ARG A 80 11.63 4.80 0.67
CA ARG A 80 11.88 4.10 1.92
C ARG A 80 11.14 2.78 2.10
N ALA A 81 10.52 2.22 1.07
CA ALA A 81 9.77 0.98 1.21
C ALA A 81 10.73 -0.19 1.39
N PRO A 82 10.79 -0.78 2.58
CA PRO A 82 11.82 -1.81 2.84
C PRO A 82 11.55 -3.12 2.12
N ASP A 83 10.32 -3.32 1.65
CA ASP A 83 9.99 -4.56 0.95
C ASP A 83 10.29 -4.47 -0.54
N GLY A 84 10.82 -3.35 -1.00
CA GLY A 84 11.20 -3.22 -2.41
C GLY A 84 10.04 -2.96 -3.33
N ARG A 85 8.84 -2.79 -2.81
CA ARG A 85 7.67 -2.56 -3.63
C ARG A 85 7.29 -1.10 -3.61
N TRP A 86 6.49 -0.70 -4.60
CA TRP A 86 5.87 0.62 -4.58
C TRP A 86 4.59 0.54 -3.78
N TRP A 87 4.31 1.58 -3.01
CA TRP A 87 3.10 1.69 -2.20
C TRP A 87 2.47 3.03 -2.45
N ARG A 88 1.17 3.07 -2.46
CA ARG A 88 0.44 4.29 -2.71
C ARG A 88 -0.59 4.47 -1.63
N CYS A 89 -0.57 5.65 -1.01
CA CYS A 89 -1.55 6.04 0.00
C CYS A 89 -2.48 7.03 -0.65
N ARG A 90 -3.78 6.80 -0.55
CA ARG A 90 -4.77 7.63 -1.22
C ARG A 90 -5.42 8.58 -0.25
N ASN A 91 -5.92 9.69 -0.79
CA ASN A 91 -6.82 10.52 -0.03
C ASN A 91 -8.17 9.83 0.06
N LEU A 92 -8.73 9.76 1.24
CA LEU A 92 -9.97 9.04 1.46
C LEU A 92 -11.17 9.95 1.52
N ALA A 93 -10.98 11.26 1.52
CA ALA A 93 -12.10 12.18 1.63
C ALA A 93 -11.72 13.50 0.97
N GLY A 94 -12.72 14.34 0.73
CA GLY A 94 -12.49 15.67 0.21
C GLY A 94 -12.46 15.71 -1.28
N GLU A 95 -12.05 16.85 -1.80
CA GLU A 95 -12.04 17.06 -3.24
C GLU A 95 -11.04 16.16 -3.94
N ASN A 96 -10.00 15.76 -3.25
CA ASN A 96 -8.96 14.96 -3.87
C ASN A 96 -9.08 13.49 -3.54
N VAL A 97 -10.29 13.03 -3.22
CA VAL A 97 -10.49 11.64 -2.85
C VAL A 97 -10.03 10.75 -4.02
N GLY A 98 -9.31 9.73 -3.70
CA GLY A 98 -8.78 8.79 -4.69
C GLY A 98 -7.44 9.19 -5.27
N LYS A 99 -7.05 10.46 -5.15
CA LYS A 99 -5.75 10.87 -5.64
C LYS A 99 -4.65 10.48 -4.67
N THR A 100 -3.44 10.46 -5.17
CA THR A 100 -2.31 10.02 -4.39
C THR A 100 -1.93 11.04 -3.33
N ARG A 101 -1.94 10.60 -2.08
CA ARG A 101 -1.49 11.41 -0.98
C ARG A 101 0.01 11.23 -0.77
N CYS A 102 0.48 10.00 -0.82
CA CYS A 102 1.90 9.68 -0.74
C CYS A 102 2.21 8.53 -1.67
N LEU A 103 3.37 8.61 -2.28
CA LEU A 103 3.87 7.52 -3.10
C LEU A 103 5.22 7.10 -2.53
N ILE A 104 5.32 5.83 -2.17
CA ILE A 104 6.51 5.33 -1.49
C ILE A 104 7.15 4.30 -2.40
N GLY A 105 8.40 4.52 -2.71
CA GLY A 105 9.15 3.61 -3.56
C GLY A 105 10.23 2.89 -2.79
N PRO A 106 10.85 1.91 -3.41
CA PRO A 106 11.96 1.20 -2.78
C PRO A 106 13.13 2.16 -2.54
N PRO A 107 13.98 1.85 -1.57
CA PRO A 107 15.11 2.73 -1.31
C PRO A 107 15.96 2.86 -2.54
N ARG A 108 16.45 4.08 -2.80
CA ARG A 108 17.33 4.28 -3.87
C ARG A 108 18.71 4.34 -3.36
N GLY A 109 19.56 4.00 -4.06
CA GLY A 109 20.66 4.16 -3.54
C GLY A 109 21.68 3.55 -3.44
N MET A 110 22.38 3.68 -3.29
CA MET A 110 23.27 3.23 -3.08
C MET A 110 23.90 2.80 -3.77
#